data_045bc5c7a01312bcd5dc5a48f9a11c01
#
_entry.id   045bc5c7a01312bcd5dc5a48f9a11c01
#
_cell.length_a   1.000
_cell.length_b   1.000
_cell.length_c   1.000
_cell.angle_alpha   90.00
_cell.angle_beta   90.00
_cell.angle_gamma   90.00
#
_symmetry.space_group_name_H-M   'P 1'
#
loop_
_entity.id
_entity.type
_entity.pdbx_description
1 polymer ?
#
loop_
_entity_poly.entity_id
_entity_poly.type
_entity_poly.pdbx_seq_one_letter_code
_entity_poly.pdbx_strand_id
1 'polypeptide(L)'
;MDVELEKSRSLIASKKYKEALTELKKVNKSIPNNADVNNLLGFASRKLGQYKEAGTYYTKALKIKPNHLGALEYQGELFVLTKNMTKAKANLAKLKTACGTSCVEYLDLKKSIEAKK
;
A
#
# COMPACT_ATOMS: atom_id res chain seq x y z
N MET A 1 3.54 -8.06 17.39
CA MET A 1 3.13 -8.29 16.01
C MET A 1 4.09 -7.70 15.02
N ASP A 2 4.74 -6.58 15.39
CA ASP A 2 5.70 -5.95 14.51
C ASP A 2 6.90 -6.83 14.21
N VAL A 3 7.28 -7.67 15.16
CA VAL A 3 8.41 -8.59 15.00
C VAL A 3 8.24 -9.47 13.75
N GLU A 4 7.02 -9.93 13.51
CA GLU A 4 6.75 -10.80 12.36
C GLU A 4 6.86 -10.08 11.02
N LEU A 5 6.78 -8.75 11.03
CA LEU A 5 6.90 -7.95 9.82
C LEU A 5 8.31 -7.42 9.58
N GLU A 6 9.19 -7.53 10.56
CA GLU A 6 10.55 -7.03 10.43
C GLU A 6 11.29 -7.65 9.25
N LYS A 7 11.22 -8.97 9.12
CA LYS A 7 11.88 -9.66 8.03
C LYS A 7 11.32 -9.21 6.68
N SER A 8 9.99 -9.10 6.59
CA SER A 8 9.34 -8.65 5.36
C SER A 8 9.75 -7.22 5.01
N ARG A 9 9.77 -6.33 6.00
CA ARG A 9 10.15 -4.94 5.76
C ARG A 9 11.61 -4.84 5.35
N SER A 10 12.48 -5.66 5.94
CA SER A 10 13.89 -5.71 5.56
C SER A 10 14.07 -6.17 4.11
N LEU A 11 13.31 -7.19 3.71
CA LEU A 11 13.36 -7.67 2.33
C LEU A 11 12.88 -6.60 1.35
N ILE A 12 11.84 -5.86 1.73
CA ILE A 12 11.35 -4.76 0.91
C ILE A 12 12.39 -3.65 0.79
N ALA A 13 13.03 -3.31 1.90
CA ALA A 13 14.07 -2.29 1.91
C ALA A 13 15.25 -2.68 1.01
N SER A 14 15.53 -3.98 0.92
CA SER A 14 16.57 -4.50 0.03
C SER A 14 16.08 -4.77 -1.39
N LYS A 15 14.84 -4.39 -1.69
CA LYS A 15 14.19 -4.56 -2.99
C LYS A 15 14.06 -6.04 -3.40
N LYS A 16 13.99 -6.93 -2.42
CA LYS A 16 13.78 -8.36 -2.65
C LYS A 16 12.28 -8.67 -2.57
N TYR A 17 11.53 -8.13 -3.53
CA TYR A 17 10.07 -8.14 -3.47
C TYR A 17 9.46 -9.53 -3.58
N LYS A 18 10.06 -10.40 -4.38
CA LYS A 18 9.56 -11.77 -4.52
C LYS A 18 9.69 -12.53 -3.21
N GLU A 19 10.85 -12.40 -2.56
CA GLU A 19 11.08 -13.04 -1.27
C GLU A 19 10.18 -12.42 -0.18
N ALA A 20 10.00 -11.09 -0.23
CA ALA A 20 9.10 -10.41 0.69
C ALA A 20 7.68 -10.92 0.54
N LEU A 21 7.22 -11.10 -0.69
CA LEU A 21 5.86 -11.59 -0.95
C LEU A 21 5.67 -12.99 -0.37
N THR A 22 6.67 -13.88 -0.55
CA THR A 22 6.61 -15.22 0.01
C THR A 22 6.52 -15.18 1.54
N GLU A 23 7.35 -14.36 2.17
CA GLU A 23 7.36 -14.23 3.62
C GLU A 23 6.04 -13.66 4.12
N LEU A 24 5.53 -12.64 3.45
CA LEU A 24 4.26 -11.99 3.84
C LEU A 24 3.07 -12.94 3.72
N LYS A 25 3.09 -13.84 2.74
CA LYS A 25 2.03 -14.84 2.62
C LYS A 25 2.03 -15.80 3.81
N LYS A 26 3.22 -16.14 4.31
CA LYS A 26 3.33 -16.97 5.52
C LYS A 26 2.76 -16.22 6.73
N VAL A 27 3.14 -14.95 6.89
CA VAL A 27 2.63 -14.13 7.99
C VAL A 27 1.12 -14.00 7.90
N ASN A 28 0.59 -13.81 6.70
CA ASN A 28 -0.84 -13.68 6.49
C ASN A 28 -1.62 -14.93 6.92
N LYS A 29 -1.01 -16.10 6.78
CA LYS A 29 -1.62 -17.34 7.25
C LYS A 29 -1.70 -17.38 8.77
N SER A 30 -0.67 -16.87 9.44
CA SER A 30 -0.60 -16.88 10.91
C SER A 30 -1.48 -15.80 11.53
N ILE A 31 -1.53 -14.61 10.91
CA ILE A 31 -2.34 -13.50 11.40
C ILE A 31 -3.21 -12.95 10.28
N PRO A 32 -4.27 -13.68 9.92
CA PRO A 32 -5.16 -13.24 8.84
C PRO A 32 -5.89 -11.95 9.24
N ASN A 33 -6.31 -11.20 8.25
CA ASN A 33 -7.10 -9.97 8.44
C ASN A 33 -6.34 -8.86 9.18
N ASN A 34 -5.03 -8.75 8.91
CA ASN A 34 -4.22 -7.67 9.43
C ASN A 34 -4.01 -6.64 8.33
N ALA A 35 -4.33 -5.37 8.60
CA ALA A 35 -4.25 -4.32 7.58
C ALA A 35 -2.81 -4.07 7.13
N ASP A 36 -1.86 -4.06 8.06
CA ASP A 36 -0.46 -3.83 7.71
C ASP A 36 0.09 -4.93 6.80
N VAL A 37 -0.24 -6.19 7.12
CA VAL A 37 0.19 -7.33 6.30
C VAL A 37 -0.36 -7.19 4.88
N ASN A 38 -1.64 -6.88 4.76
CA ASN A 38 -2.27 -6.73 3.44
C ASN A 38 -1.70 -5.54 2.68
N ASN A 39 -1.38 -4.45 3.37
CA ASN A 39 -0.74 -3.31 2.74
C ASN A 39 0.63 -3.69 2.16
N LEU A 40 1.43 -4.43 2.92
CA LEU A 40 2.74 -4.85 2.45
C LEU A 40 2.66 -5.88 1.34
N LEU A 41 1.66 -6.79 1.40
CA LEU A 41 1.40 -7.72 0.30
C LEU A 41 1.08 -6.96 -0.98
N GLY A 42 0.26 -5.90 -0.86
CA GLY A 42 -0.05 -5.05 -2.00
C GLY A 42 1.19 -4.36 -2.55
N PHE A 43 2.02 -3.84 -1.66
CA PHE A 43 3.22 -3.13 -2.07
C PHE A 43 4.19 -4.05 -2.83
N ALA A 44 4.47 -5.23 -2.28
CA ALA A 44 5.36 -6.20 -2.94
C ALA A 44 4.79 -6.65 -4.28
N SER A 45 3.48 -6.90 -4.34
CA SER A 45 2.82 -7.30 -5.58
C SER A 45 2.93 -6.20 -6.64
N ARG A 46 2.72 -4.93 -6.24
CA ARG A 46 2.83 -3.82 -7.18
C ARG A 46 4.26 -3.71 -7.73
N LYS A 47 5.26 -3.85 -6.88
CA LYS A 47 6.66 -3.78 -7.31
C LYS A 47 7.02 -4.90 -8.28
N LEU A 48 6.32 -6.02 -8.20
CA LEU A 48 6.51 -7.14 -9.14
C LEU A 48 5.63 -7.02 -10.39
N GLY A 49 4.90 -5.92 -10.52
CA GLY A 49 4.02 -5.72 -11.67
C GLY A 49 2.69 -6.45 -11.58
N GLN A 50 2.39 -7.07 -10.45
CA GLN A 50 1.14 -7.80 -10.24
C GLN A 50 0.07 -6.83 -9.74
N TYR A 51 -0.38 -5.94 -10.63
CA TYR A 51 -1.24 -4.82 -10.24
C TYR A 51 -2.64 -5.25 -9.79
N LYS A 52 -3.18 -6.30 -10.39
CA LYS A 52 -4.50 -6.80 -9.98
C LYS A 52 -4.46 -7.34 -8.56
N GLU A 53 -3.46 -8.15 -8.27
CA GLU A 53 -3.27 -8.69 -6.92
C GLU A 53 -3.02 -7.57 -5.92
N ALA A 54 -2.18 -6.60 -6.30
CA ALA A 54 -1.91 -5.46 -5.44
C ALA A 54 -3.20 -4.72 -5.06
N GLY A 55 -4.06 -4.48 -6.04
CA GLY A 55 -5.33 -3.82 -5.81
C GLY A 55 -6.21 -4.57 -4.82
N THR A 56 -6.25 -5.90 -4.96
CA THR A 56 -7.02 -6.75 -4.05
C THR A 56 -6.51 -6.63 -2.61
N TYR A 57 -5.18 -6.67 -2.43
CA TYR A 57 -4.60 -6.56 -1.10
C TYR A 57 -4.86 -5.19 -0.47
N TYR A 58 -4.70 -4.11 -1.23
CA TYR A 58 -4.97 -2.76 -0.71
C TYR A 58 -6.43 -2.59 -0.34
N THR A 59 -7.34 -3.10 -1.18
CA THR A 59 -8.77 -3.03 -0.89
C THR A 59 -9.09 -3.74 0.42
N LYS A 60 -8.49 -4.91 0.63
CA LYS A 60 -8.67 -5.65 1.87
C LYS A 60 -8.11 -4.89 3.07
N ALA A 61 -6.93 -4.31 2.93
CA ALA A 61 -6.33 -3.51 4.00
C ALA A 61 -7.25 -2.35 4.41
N LEU A 62 -7.83 -1.66 3.43
CA LEU A 62 -8.70 -0.52 3.69
C LEU A 62 -10.07 -0.94 4.20
N LYS A 63 -10.51 -2.16 3.89
CA LYS A 63 -11.73 -2.71 4.45
C LYS A 63 -11.56 -2.99 5.93
N ILE A 64 -10.38 -3.47 6.31
CA ILE A 64 -10.05 -3.74 7.71
C ILE A 64 -9.84 -2.42 8.47
N LYS A 65 -9.11 -1.49 7.86
CA LYS A 65 -8.76 -0.23 8.49
C LYS A 65 -8.93 0.91 7.46
N PRO A 66 -10.11 1.53 7.38
CA PRO A 66 -10.42 2.50 6.32
C PRO A 66 -9.49 3.72 6.26
N ASN A 67 -8.87 4.08 7.38
CA ASN A 67 -7.96 5.23 7.41
C ASN A 67 -6.49 4.82 7.49
N HIS A 68 -6.17 3.60 7.04
CA HIS A 68 -4.78 3.15 7.02
C HIS A 68 -4.00 4.04 6.04
N LEU A 69 -3.11 4.87 6.58
CA LEU A 69 -2.42 5.88 5.77
C LEU A 69 -1.59 5.27 4.65
N GLY A 70 -0.81 4.23 4.98
CA GLY A 70 0.02 3.56 3.99
C GLY A 70 -0.79 2.96 2.86
N ALA A 71 -1.91 2.32 3.19
CA ALA A 71 -2.76 1.69 2.18
C ALA A 71 -3.43 2.73 1.28
N LEU A 72 -3.86 3.84 1.87
CA LEU A 72 -4.45 4.94 1.08
C LEU A 72 -3.43 5.51 0.10
N GLU A 73 -2.21 5.71 0.57
CA GLU A 73 -1.15 6.23 -0.30
C GLU A 73 -0.78 5.23 -1.39
N TYR A 74 -0.51 4.00 -1.01
CA TYR A 74 -0.05 2.99 -1.98
C TYR A 74 -1.13 2.62 -2.98
N GLN A 75 -2.39 2.50 -2.53
CA GLN A 75 -3.49 2.27 -3.46
C GLN A 75 -3.65 3.46 -4.40
N GLY A 76 -3.50 4.67 -3.86
CA GLY A 76 -3.56 5.88 -4.69
C GLY A 76 -2.48 5.87 -5.76
N GLU A 77 -1.27 5.46 -5.41
CA GLU A 77 -0.19 5.37 -6.39
C GLU A 77 -0.44 4.28 -7.43
N LEU A 78 -1.06 3.18 -7.00
CA LEU A 78 -1.47 2.14 -7.95
C LEU A 78 -2.50 2.70 -8.94
N PHE A 79 -3.44 3.50 -8.46
CA PHE A 79 -4.41 4.15 -9.35
C PHE A 79 -3.72 5.07 -10.36
N VAL A 80 -2.68 5.80 -9.94
CA VAL A 80 -1.88 6.62 -10.86
C VAL A 80 -1.25 5.72 -11.93
N LEU A 81 -0.64 4.61 -11.52
CA LEU A 81 -0.01 3.68 -12.45
C LEU A 81 -1.00 3.08 -13.44
N THR A 82 -2.21 2.81 -13.00
CA THR A 82 -3.24 2.19 -13.85
C THR A 82 -4.13 3.23 -14.50
N LYS A 83 -3.73 4.51 -14.46
CA LYS A 83 -4.40 5.63 -15.13
C LYS A 83 -5.81 5.88 -14.64
N ASN A 84 -6.05 5.66 -13.35
CA ASN A 84 -7.33 5.97 -12.74
C ASN A 84 -7.16 7.18 -11.81
N MET A 85 -7.02 8.35 -12.42
CA MET A 85 -6.76 9.59 -11.68
C MET A 85 -7.90 9.99 -10.76
N THR A 86 -9.14 9.70 -11.15
CA THR A 86 -10.29 10.02 -10.32
C THR A 86 -10.19 9.34 -8.95
N LYS A 87 -9.87 8.04 -8.96
CA LYS A 87 -9.73 7.30 -7.70
C LYS A 87 -8.47 7.69 -6.94
N ALA A 88 -7.39 8.01 -7.66
CA ALA A 88 -6.17 8.49 -7.01
C ALA A 88 -6.45 9.78 -6.23
N LYS A 89 -7.16 10.72 -6.85
CA LYS A 89 -7.52 11.98 -6.19
C LYS A 89 -8.48 11.77 -5.03
N ALA A 90 -9.37 10.78 -5.13
CA ALA A 90 -10.26 10.45 -4.02
C ALA A 90 -9.44 9.97 -2.80
N ASN A 91 -8.42 9.13 -3.02
CA ASN A 91 -7.55 8.70 -1.93
C ASN A 91 -6.75 9.87 -1.35
N LEU A 92 -6.34 10.81 -2.21
CA LEU A 92 -5.64 12.01 -1.73
C LEU A 92 -6.53 12.82 -0.79
N ALA A 93 -7.81 12.97 -1.13
CA ALA A 93 -8.76 13.66 -0.28
C ALA A 93 -8.95 12.95 1.06
N LYS A 94 -8.99 11.61 1.04
CA LYS A 94 -9.10 10.83 2.27
C LYS A 94 -7.86 11.02 3.15
N LEU A 95 -6.69 11.06 2.54
CA LEU A 95 -5.45 11.31 3.29
C LEU A 95 -5.45 12.70 3.92
N LYS A 96 -5.93 13.71 3.18
CA LYS A 96 -6.03 15.06 3.72
C LYS A 96 -6.89 15.07 4.99
N THR A 97 -8.01 14.38 4.96
CA THR A 97 -8.90 14.29 6.11
C THR A 97 -8.25 13.51 7.26
N ALA A 98 -7.56 12.41 6.94
CA ALA A 98 -7.02 11.51 7.95
C ALA A 98 -5.75 12.04 8.61
N CYS A 99 -4.89 12.74 7.88
CA CYS A 99 -3.59 13.17 8.43
C CYS A 99 -3.16 14.58 8.02
N GLY A 100 -4.00 15.31 7.29
CA GLY A 100 -3.69 16.69 6.91
C GLY A 100 -2.82 16.75 5.67
N THR A 101 -2.28 17.95 5.40
CA THR A 101 -1.52 18.21 4.18
C THR A 101 -0.02 18.18 4.37
N SER A 102 0.45 17.87 5.59
CA SER A 102 1.88 17.81 5.89
C SER A 102 2.41 16.40 6.09
N CYS A 103 1.54 15.41 6.17
CA CYS A 103 2.00 14.03 6.38
C CYS A 103 2.63 13.49 5.10
N VAL A 104 3.61 12.60 5.30
CA VAL A 104 4.38 12.04 4.20
C VAL A 104 3.47 11.35 3.17
N GLU A 105 2.49 10.60 3.65
CA GLU A 105 1.59 9.86 2.76
C GLU A 105 0.82 10.81 1.83
N TYR A 106 0.31 11.91 2.37
CA TYR A 106 -0.39 12.89 1.55
C TYR A 106 0.55 13.52 0.52
N LEU A 107 1.72 13.95 0.97
CA LEU A 107 2.67 14.63 0.10
C LEU A 107 3.19 13.71 -1.01
N ASP A 108 3.48 12.46 -0.70
CA ASP A 108 3.98 11.51 -1.67
C ASP A 108 2.93 11.20 -2.75
N LEU A 109 1.68 11.00 -2.34
CA LEU A 109 0.63 10.73 -3.32
C LEU A 109 0.34 11.97 -4.17
N LYS A 110 0.31 13.15 -3.55
CA LYS A 110 0.12 14.38 -4.30
C LYS A 110 1.19 14.56 -5.37
N LYS A 111 2.44 14.28 -5.00
CA LYS A 111 3.56 14.37 -5.93
C LYS A 111 3.39 13.40 -7.11
N SER A 112 2.96 12.18 -6.83
CA SER A 112 2.73 11.17 -7.88
C SER A 112 1.63 11.60 -8.85
N ILE A 113 0.55 12.16 -8.32
CA ILE A 113 -0.55 12.64 -9.14
C ILE A 113 -0.09 13.80 -10.04
N GLU A 114 0.64 14.75 -9.45
CA GLU A 114 1.10 15.93 -10.19
C GLU A 114 2.11 15.57 -11.27
N ALA A 115 2.94 14.57 -11.03
CA ALA A 115 3.94 14.14 -12.00
C ALA A 115 3.34 13.51 -13.24
N LYS A 116 2.08 13.07 -13.18
CA LYS A 116 1.41 12.40 -14.29
C LYS A 116 0.48 13.31 -15.09
N LYS A 117 0.42 14.58 -14.76
CA LYS A 117 -0.42 15.53 -15.49
C LYS A 117 0.05 15.74 -16.92
#